data_f32480e45fe6034430bdbec1dd1413ce
#
_entry.id   f32480e45fe6034430bdbec1dd1413ce
#
_cell.length_a   1.000
_cell.length_b   1.000
_cell.length_c   1.000
_cell.angle_alpha   90.00
_cell.angle_beta   90.00
_cell.angle_gamma   90.00
#
_symmetry.space_group_name_H-M   'P 1'
#
loop_
_entity.id
_entity.type
_entity.pdbx_description
1 polymer ?
#
loop_
_entity_poly.entity_id
_entity_poly.type
_entity_poly.pdbx_seq_one_letter_code
_entity_poly.pdbx_strand_id
1 'polypeptide(L)'
;MTEINYTPVPNRIRVCHYPQVPCDPFRVGVNSEWEAYLIVETLAKQHLWLYENKMIPDYCNAIIVEMWDAEDGWVDYYNETEVMDWEEFKETYFE
;
A
#
# COMPACT_ATOMS: atom_id res chain seq x y z
N MET A 1 -19.77 4.91 4.21
CA MET A 1 -18.35 5.24 4.31
C MET A 1 -18.18 6.72 4.60
N THR A 2 -17.26 7.02 5.47
CA THR A 2 -16.98 8.41 5.81
C THR A 2 -16.34 9.12 4.62
N GLU A 3 -16.76 10.34 4.38
CA GLU A 3 -16.14 11.16 3.34
C GLU A 3 -14.69 11.44 3.68
N ILE A 4 -13.81 11.25 2.72
CA ILE A 4 -12.38 11.48 2.89
C ILE A 4 -12.00 12.74 2.14
N ASN A 5 -11.52 13.74 2.87
CA ASN A 5 -11.20 15.04 2.31
C ASN A 5 -9.71 15.13 2.01
N TYR A 6 -9.33 14.61 0.86
CA TYR A 6 -7.97 14.72 0.37
C TYR A 6 -7.98 14.91 -1.15
N THR A 7 -6.83 15.32 -1.70
CA THR A 7 -6.68 15.47 -3.15
C THR A 7 -6.26 14.13 -3.74
N PRO A 8 -7.09 13.50 -4.58
CA PRO A 8 -6.73 12.21 -5.19
C PRO A 8 -5.51 12.34 -6.10
N VAL A 9 -4.70 11.32 -6.12
CA VAL A 9 -3.62 11.22 -7.09
C VAL A 9 -4.25 10.90 -8.45
N PRO A 10 -3.99 11.69 -9.49
CA PRO A 10 -4.62 11.49 -10.81
C PRO A 10 -4.15 10.24 -11.52
N ASN A 11 -3.04 9.68 -11.10
CA ASN A 11 -2.44 8.51 -11.72
C ASN A 11 -2.78 7.25 -10.92
N ARG A 12 -2.42 6.11 -11.51
CA ARG A 12 -2.69 4.81 -10.89
C ARG A 12 -1.86 4.61 -9.64
N ILE A 13 -2.45 3.90 -8.70
CA ILE A 13 -1.81 3.50 -7.46
C ILE A 13 -1.84 1.97 -7.43
N ARG A 14 -0.78 1.38 -6.90
CA ARG A 14 -0.76 -0.06 -6.67
C ARG A 14 -0.13 -0.38 -5.32
N VAL A 15 -0.55 -1.52 -4.75
CA VAL A 15 0.04 -2.04 -3.51
C VAL A 15 0.90 -3.23 -3.89
N CYS A 16 2.14 -3.24 -3.40
CA CYS A 16 3.09 -4.33 -3.66
C CYS A 16 3.37 -5.04 -2.34
N HIS A 17 3.09 -6.32 -2.28
CA HIS A 17 3.30 -7.14 -1.09
C HIS A 17 4.39 -8.17 -1.35
N TYR A 18 5.43 -8.14 -0.53
CA TYR A 18 6.54 -9.09 -0.57
C TYR A 18 6.38 -10.05 0.59
N PRO A 19 5.72 -11.21 0.39
CA PRO A 19 5.46 -12.13 1.49
C PRO A 19 6.72 -12.80 2.01
N GLN A 20 7.72 -12.94 1.17
CA GLN A 20 9.02 -13.48 1.55
C GLN A 20 10.10 -12.84 0.70
N VAL A 21 11.33 -12.83 1.19
CA VAL A 21 12.47 -12.23 0.49
C VAL A 21 13.52 -13.31 0.26
N PRO A 22 14.07 -13.47 -0.96
CA PRO A 22 13.73 -12.73 -2.17
C PRO A 22 12.55 -13.37 -2.91
N CYS A 23 11.66 -12.54 -3.42
CA CYS A 23 10.60 -13.01 -4.31
C CYS A 23 10.00 -11.81 -5.05
N ASP A 24 9.29 -12.09 -6.13
CA ASP A 24 8.53 -11.06 -6.81
C ASP A 24 7.33 -10.67 -5.95
N PRO A 25 6.98 -9.38 -5.89
CA PRO A 25 5.85 -8.95 -5.08
C PRO A 25 4.52 -9.34 -5.70
N PHE A 26 3.55 -9.57 -4.86
CA PHE A 26 2.16 -9.63 -5.27
C PHE A 26 1.65 -8.21 -5.40
N ARG A 27 1.15 -7.84 -6.58
CA ARG A 27 0.74 -6.47 -6.88
C ARG A 27 -0.76 -6.37 -7.06
N VAL A 28 -1.35 -5.33 -6.48
CA VAL A 28 -2.78 -5.06 -6.61
C VAL A 28 -2.97 -3.61 -7.03
N GLY A 29 -3.55 -3.40 -8.21
CA GLY A 29 -3.91 -2.07 -8.66
C GLY A 29 -5.16 -1.60 -7.94
N VAL A 30 -5.18 -0.32 -7.55
CA VAL A 30 -6.33 0.28 -6.86
C VAL A 30 -6.66 1.62 -7.50
N ASN A 31 -7.83 2.17 -7.19
CA ASN A 31 -8.33 3.39 -7.80
C ASN A 31 -8.21 4.61 -6.89
N SER A 32 -7.87 4.42 -5.64
CA SER A 32 -7.79 5.54 -4.69
C SER A 32 -6.88 5.17 -3.54
N GLU A 33 -6.48 6.19 -2.79
CA GLU A 33 -5.67 6.00 -1.58
C GLU A 33 -6.44 5.21 -0.52
N TRP A 34 -7.75 5.41 -0.43
CA TRP A 34 -8.56 4.64 0.52
C TRP A 34 -8.55 3.16 0.19
N GLU A 35 -8.67 2.81 -1.09
CA GLU A 35 -8.57 1.42 -1.52
C GLU A 35 -7.19 0.84 -1.21
N ALA A 36 -6.14 1.63 -1.45
CA ALA A 36 -4.79 1.19 -1.12
C ALA A 36 -4.67 0.87 0.36
N TYR A 37 -5.20 1.74 1.22
CA TYR A 37 -5.17 1.54 2.66
C TYR A 37 -5.89 0.25 3.06
N LEU A 38 -7.08 0.00 2.53
CA LEU A 38 -7.83 -1.21 2.82
C LEU A 38 -7.07 -2.47 2.41
N ILE A 39 -6.43 -2.44 1.23
CA ILE A 39 -5.66 -3.58 0.75
C ILE A 39 -4.42 -3.79 1.63
N VAL A 40 -3.71 -2.73 1.97
CA VAL A 40 -2.53 -2.83 2.85
C VAL A 40 -2.92 -3.47 4.18
N GLU A 41 -3.99 -3.00 4.80
CA GLU A 41 -4.45 -3.53 6.08
C GLU A 41 -4.86 -4.99 5.97
N THR A 42 -5.56 -5.35 4.89
CA THR A 42 -6.00 -6.72 4.66
C THR A 42 -4.82 -7.67 4.47
N LEU A 43 -3.85 -7.27 3.65
CA LEU A 43 -2.66 -8.10 3.39
C LEU A 43 -1.82 -8.27 4.64
N ALA A 44 -1.67 -7.21 5.44
CA ALA A 44 -0.92 -7.27 6.68
C ALA A 44 -1.57 -8.25 7.67
N LYS A 45 -2.89 -8.19 7.80
CA LYS A 45 -3.63 -9.10 8.69
C LYS A 45 -3.56 -10.54 8.20
N GLN A 46 -3.69 -10.76 6.90
CA GLN A 46 -3.61 -12.08 6.32
C GLN A 46 -2.21 -12.69 6.54
N HIS A 47 -1.18 -11.89 6.32
CA HIS A 47 0.19 -12.37 6.48
C HIS A 47 0.48 -12.78 7.93
N LEU A 48 0.01 -11.98 8.88
CA LEU A 48 0.15 -12.29 10.30
C LEU A 48 -0.62 -13.57 10.65
N TRP A 49 -1.83 -13.72 10.10
CA TRP A 49 -2.63 -14.92 10.31
C TRP A 49 -1.90 -16.17 9.81
N LEU A 50 -1.30 -16.07 8.59
CA LEU A 50 -0.54 -17.19 8.04
C LEU A 50 0.64 -17.57 8.93
N TYR A 51 1.33 -16.59 9.47
CA TYR A 51 2.46 -16.83 10.36
C TYR A 51 2.01 -17.47 11.67
N GLU A 52 0.96 -16.95 12.27
CA GLU A 52 0.44 -17.47 13.55
C GLU A 52 -0.11 -18.89 13.42
N ASN A 53 -0.60 -19.24 12.24
CA ASN A 53 -1.10 -20.58 11.96
C ASN A 53 -0.03 -21.50 11.35
N LYS A 54 1.22 -21.07 11.40
CA LYS A 54 2.38 -21.85 10.96
C LYS A 54 2.34 -22.28 9.51
N MET A 55 1.69 -21.50 8.67
CA MET A 55 1.62 -21.75 7.23
C MET A 55 2.82 -21.19 6.50
N ILE A 56 3.53 -20.23 7.11
CA ILE A 56 4.77 -19.68 6.57
C ILE A 56 5.82 -19.73 7.69
N PRO A 57 7.09 -19.99 7.34
CA PRO A 57 8.14 -20.14 8.36
C PRO A 57 8.55 -18.85 9.03
N ASP A 58 8.52 -17.74 8.29
CA ASP A 58 9.01 -16.45 8.77
C ASP A 58 7.98 -15.36 8.53
N TYR A 59 7.97 -14.39 9.44
CA TYR A 59 7.16 -13.20 9.28
C TYR A 59 8.02 -12.11 8.63
N CYS A 60 7.79 -11.89 7.34
CA CYS A 60 8.50 -10.86 6.57
C CYS A 60 7.45 -10.07 5.80
N ASN A 61 6.85 -9.10 6.46
CA ASN A 61 5.71 -8.37 5.89
C ASN A 61 6.16 -7.02 5.35
N ALA A 62 6.65 -7.03 4.11
CA ALA A 62 7.02 -5.79 3.43
C ALA A 62 5.92 -5.41 2.44
N ILE A 63 5.25 -4.29 2.71
CA ILE A 63 4.18 -3.79 1.85
C ILE A 63 4.52 -2.36 1.46
N ILE A 64 4.49 -2.10 0.16
CA ILE A 64 4.86 -0.81 -0.40
C ILE A 64 3.70 -0.29 -1.24
N VAL A 65 3.38 0.98 -1.12
CA VAL A 65 2.39 1.64 -1.97
C VAL A 65 3.14 2.45 -3.01
N GLU A 66 2.82 2.20 -4.28
CA GLU A 66 3.46 2.87 -5.40
C GLU A 66 2.43 3.62 -6.24
N MET A 67 2.91 4.63 -6.96
CA MET A 67 2.08 5.35 -7.91
C MET A 67 2.80 5.45 -9.24
N TRP A 68 2.03 5.61 -10.31
CA TRP A 68 2.59 5.74 -11.65
C TRP A 68 2.98 7.19 -11.93
N ASP A 69 4.22 7.36 -12.32
CA ASP A 69 4.74 8.65 -12.79
C ASP A 69 5.00 8.57 -14.29
N ALA A 70 4.56 9.56 -15.04
CA ALA A 70 4.67 9.53 -16.49
C ALA A 70 6.13 9.54 -16.99
N GLU A 71 7.04 10.06 -16.19
CA GLU A 71 8.45 10.13 -16.57
C GLU A 71 9.26 8.95 -16.03
N ASP A 72 9.02 8.60 -14.77
CA ASP A 72 9.85 7.62 -14.07
C ASP A 72 9.20 6.25 -13.89
N GLY A 73 7.95 6.09 -14.30
CA GLY A 73 7.24 4.83 -14.14
C GLY A 73 6.72 4.67 -12.72
N TRP A 74 6.74 3.43 -12.20
CA TRP A 74 6.27 3.18 -10.86
C TRP A 74 7.29 3.67 -9.83
N VAL A 75 6.82 4.54 -8.95
CA VAL A 75 7.65 5.12 -7.89
C VAL A 75 6.90 5.01 -6.57
N ASP A 76 7.62 5.20 -5.46
CA ASP A 76 6.97 5.22 -4.14
C ASP A 76 5.90 6.30 -4.11
N TYR A 77 4.80 6.01 -3.43
CA TYR A 77 3.70 6.96 -3.34
C TYR A 77 4.16 8.26 -2.67
N TYR A 78 3.81 9.36 -3.31
CA TYR A 78 4.01 10.69 -2.75
C TYR A 78 2.92 11.61 -3.28
N ASN A 79 2.19 12.25 -2.39
CA ASN A 79 1.15 13.20 -2.77
C ASN A 79 1.76 14.60 -2.75
N GLU A 80 1.98 15.17 -3.93
CA GLU A 80 2.64 16.47 -4.06
C GLU A 80 1.77 17.63 -3.56
N THR A 81 0.46 17.50 -3.69
CA THR A 81 -0.47 18.53 -3.22
C THR A 81 -0.47 18.64 -1.72
N GLU A 82 -0.52 17.49 -1.04
CA GLU A 82 -0.53 17.41 0.43
C GLU A 82 0.88 17.39 1.02
N VAL A 83 1.90 17.17 0.18
CA VAL A 83 3.30 17.07 0.57
C VAL A 83 3.50 15.97 1.61
N MET A 84 3.04 14.78 1.29
CA MET A 84 3.06 13.62 2.19
C MET A 84 3.46 12.36 1.47
N ASP A 85 4.34 11.55 2.11
CA ASP A 85 4.56 10.18 1.67
C ASP A 85 3.41 9.30 2.16
N TRP A 86 3.48 7.99 1.85
CA TRP A 86 2.37 7.10 2.21
C TRP A 86 2.14 7.03 3.72
N GLU A 87 3.20 6.92 4.50
CA GLU A 87 3.08 6.80 5.95
C GLU A 87 2.40 8.03 6.55
N GLU A 88 2.83 9.22 6.13
CA GLU A 88 2.23 10.46 6.60
C GLU A 88 0.78 10.60 6.14
N PHE A 89 0.51 10.23 4.90
CA PHE A 89 -0.83 10.34 4.32
C PHE A 89 -1.82 9.45 5.06
N LYS A 90 -1.47 8.19 5.28
CA LYS A 90 -2.39 7.27 5.95
C LYS A 90 -2.65 7.68 7.40
N GLU A 91 -1.64 8.17 8.10
CA GLU A 91 -1.80 8.63 9.48
C GLU A 91 -2.70 9.84 9.55
N THR A 92 -2.60 10.74 8.56
CA THR A 92 -3.39 11.97 8.55
C THR A 92 -4.86 11.71 8.21
N TYR A 93 -5.12 10.84 7.25
CA TYR A 93 -6.48 10.69 6.72
C TYR A 93 -7.20 9.42 7.14
N PHE A 94 -6.49 8.37 7.51
CA PHE A 94 -7.11 7.06 7.74
C PHE A 94 -6.89 6.52 9.16
N GLU A 95 -6.02 7.15 9.94
CA GLU A 95 -5.72 6.70 11.33
C GLU A 95 -5.82 7.80 12.40
#